data_581d2276f366524699e42a74b7857f4d
#
_entry.id   581d2276f366524699e42a74b7857f4d
#
_cell.length_a   1.000
_cell.length_b   1.000
_cell.length_c   1.000
_cell.angle_alpha   90.00
_cell.angle_beta   90.00
_cell.angle_gamma   90.00
#
_symmetry.space_group_name_H-M   'P 1'
#
loop_
_entity.id
_entity.type
_entity.pdbx_description
1 polymer ?
#
loop_
_entity_poly.entity_id
_entity_poly.type
_entity_poly.pdbx_seq_one_letter_code
_entity_poly.pdbx_strand_id
1 'polypeptide(L)'
;LIGQPGDKRQSTLHFTAIYVHFGTHDKAIQELIRSICGFHMNVGYDKLQSELSDICRTALSFEPDSDISAAAKLISFLCSIKKNCLKNPSTDIATTNHSVVSTAIEYMKQYYMEPITVQKIADYCCLSSSYFYKIFLATAHTTPNQYLIKIRLSAAKSLLVTTALPISEIATSCGFNSQAYFSDCFKRQYAITPKDFRNSFLYPDANTINS
;
A
#
# COMPACT_ATOMS: atom_id res chain seq x y z
N LEU A 1 -11.88 -20.38 27.94
CA LEU A 1 -13.30 -20.21 27.73
C LEU A 1 -13.65 -20.90 26.41
N ILE A 2 -14.37 -22.01 26.51
CA ILE A 2 -14.86 -22.81 25.39
C ILE A 2 -16.12 -22.09 24.86
N GLY A 3 -16.02 -21.52 23.65
CA GLY A 3 -17.14 -20.83 23.01
C GLY A 3 -18.18 -21.83 22.50
N GLN A 4 -19.44 -21.46 22.61
CA GLN A 4 -20.59 -22.22 22.13
C GLN A 4 -20.63 -22.34 20.61
N PRO A 5 -21.17 -23.40 20.00
CA PRO A 5 -21.25 -23.54 18.54
C PRO A 5 -22.23 -22.49 17.97
N GLY A 6 -21.76 -21.55 17.24
CA GLY A 6 -22.53 -20.46 16.63
C GLY A 6 -21.87 -19.09 16.67
N ASP A 7 -20.80 -18.93 17.42
CA ASP A 7 -20.07 -17.67 17.55
C ASP A 7 -19.15 -17.46 16.33
N LYS A 8 -19.58 -16.58 15.41
CA LYS A 8 -18.74 -16.07 14.33
C LYS A 8 -17.64 -15.22 14.96
N ARG A 9 -16.53 -15.83 15.36
CA ARG A 9 -15.33 -15.12 15.78
C ARG A 9 -14.87 -14.27 14.61
N GLN A 10 -15.11 -12.97 14.71
CA GLN A 10 -14.30 -12.01 13.98
C GLN A 10 -12.88 -12.18 14.51
N SER A 11 -12.04 -12.87 13.76
CA SER A 11 -10.61 -12.91 14.01
C SER A 11 -10.07 -11.51 13.75
N THR A 12 -9.90 -10.74 14.81
CA THR A 12 -9.12 -9.50 14.77
C THR A 12 -7.69 -9.92 14.50
N LEU A 13 -7.26 -9.83 13.25
CA LEU A 13 -5.86 -10.04 12.87
C LEU A 13 -5.05 -8.88 13.47
N HIS A 14 -4.39 -9.14 14.60
CA HIS A 14 -3.40 -8.22 15.14
C HIS A 14 -2.13 -8.35 14.28
N PHE A 15 -1.88 -7.35 13.44
CA PHE A 15 -0.61 -7.25 12.72
C PHE A 15 0.42 -6.61 13.64
N THR A 16 1.44 -7.37 14.02
CA THR A 16 2.65 -6.81 14.62
C THR A 16 3.66 -6.65 13.51
N ALA A 17 3.99 -5.43 13.14
CA ALA A 17 5.04 -5.15 12.17
C ALA A 17 6.37 -4.96 12.90
N ILE A 18 7.37 -5.74 12.54
CA ILE A 18 8.75 -5.56 12.98
C ILE A 18 9.50 -4.90 11.82
N TYR A 19 10.01 -3.69 12.05
CA TYR A 19 10.80 -2.96 11.08
C TYR A 19 12.27 -3.10 11.43
N VAL A 20 13.07 -3.62 10.50
CA VAL A 20 14.52 -3.62 10.58
C VAL A 20 15.05 -2.67 9.52
N HIS A 21 15.61 -1.54 9.95
CA HIS A 21 16.30 -0.62 9.07
C HIS A 21 17.78 -0.97 9.02
N PHE A 22 18.27 -1.28 7.85
CA PHE A 22 19.69 -1.45 7.61
C PHE A 22 20.06 -0.81 6.28
N GLY A 23 21.23 -0.17 6.23
CA GLY A 23 21.81 0.38 5.01
C GLY A 23 22.94 -0.52 4.54
N THR A 24 23.01 -0.80 3.25
CA THR A 24 24.13 -1.50 2.66
C THR A 24 24.50 -0.86 1.33
N HIS A 25 25.80 -0.73 1.07
CA HIS A 25 26.36 -0.34 -0.22
C HIS A 25 26.74 -1.56 -1.08
N ASP A 26 26.65 -2.76 -0.51
CA ASP A 26 26.96 -4.01 -1.20
C ASP A 26 25.87 -4.39 -2.19
N LYS A 27 26.21 -4.48 -3.47
CA LYS A 27 25.27 -4.78 -4.55
C LYS A 27 24.64 -6.16 -4.43
N ALA A 28 25.41 -7.17 -3.97
CA ALA A 28 24.91 -8.55 -3.83
C ALA A 28 23.85 -8.63 -2.72
N ILE A 29 24.07 -7.91 -1.62
CA ILE A 29 23.08 -7.83 -0.54
C ILE A 29 21.84 -7.07 -0.99
N GLN A 30 21.99 -5.97 -1.75
CA GLN A 30 20.86 -5.24 -2.32
C GLN A 30 20.05 -6.12 -3.28
N GLU A 31 20.70 -6.91 -4.12
CA GLU A 31 20.01 -7.85 -5.02
C GLU A 31 19.32 -8.98 -4.24
N LEU A 32 19.94 -9.50 -3.19
CA LEU A 32 19.33 -10.48 -2.30
C LEU A 32 18.04 -9.92 -1.68
N ILE A 33 18.09 -8.72 -1.12
CA ILE A 33 16.94 -8.04 -0.53
C ILE A 33 15.85 -7.85 -1.58
N ARG A 34 16.18 -7.33 -2.76
CA ARG A 34 15.23 -7.15 -3.88
C ARG A 34 14.59 -8.47 -4.31
N SER A 35 15.35 -9.59 -4.25
CA SER A 35 14.82 -10.90 -4.62
C SER A 35 13.84 -11.48 -3.61
N ILE A 36 13.84 -10.97 -2.37
CA ILE A 36 12.95 -11.39 -1.28
C ILE A 36 11.76 -10.46 -1.16
N CYS A 37 11.92 -9.19 -1.53
CA CYS A 37 10.86 -8.19 -1.47
C CYS A 37 9.66 -8.60 -2.34
N GLY A 38 8.46 -8.52 -1.76
CA GLY A 38 7.20 -8.86 -2.44
C GLY A 38 6.74 -10.31 -2.24
N PHE A 39 7.46 -11.13 -1.47
CA PHE A 39 7.00 -12.46 -1.09
C PHE A 39 6.32 -12.44 0.28
N HIS A 40 5.08 -12.88 0.34
CA HIS A 40 4.44 -13.22 1.61
C HIS A 40 4.93 -14.61 2.03
N MET A 41 5.50 -14.68 3.22
CA MET A 41 5.94 -15.96 3.76
C MET A 41 4.89 -16.53 4.69
N ASN A 42 4.48 -17.75 4.42
CA ASN A 42 3.76 -18.57 5.37
C ASN A 42 4.78 -19.33 6.26
N VAL A 43 5.63 -18.55 6.95
CA VAL A 43 6.52 -19.09 7.98
C VAL A 43 5.85 -18.88 9.31
N GLY A 44 5.83 -19.89 10.17
CA GLY A 44 5.23 -19.76 11.49
C GLY A 44 5.80 -18.53 12.21
N TYR A 45 4.92 -17.66 12.68
CA TYR A 45 5.21 -16.39 13.35
C TYR A 45 6.30 -16.55 14.44
N ASP A 46 6.19 -17.62 15.24
CA ASP A 46 7.10 -17.89 16.36
C ASP A 46 8.56 -18.08 15.91
N LYS A 47 8.77 -18.73 14.77
CA LYS A 47 10.12 -18.97 14.24
C LYS A 47 10.75 -17.68 13.72
N LEU A 48 10.00 -16.88 12.97
CA LEU A 48 10.46 -15.58 12.48
C LEU A 48 10.79 -14.63 13.63
N GLN A 49 9.93 -14.58 14.64
CA GLN A 49 10.12 -13.75 15.82
C GLN A 49 11.38 -14.17 16.60
N SER A 50 11.62 -15.48 16.78
CA SER A 50 12.78 -15.97 17.50
C SER A 50 14.10 -15.64 16.77
N GLU A 51 14.15 -15.83 15.44
CA GLU A 51 15.33 -15.53 14.64
C GLU A 51 15.64 -14.03 14.60
N LEU A 52 14.61 -13.17 14.41
CA LEU A 52 14.78 -11.71 14.44
C LEU A 52 15.19 -11.21 15.84
N SER A 53 14.60 -11.76 16.90
CA SER A 53 14.97 -11.41 18.27
C SER A 53 16.41 -11.78 18.60
N ASP A 54 16.90 -12.90 18.08
CA ASP A 54 18.30 -13.31 18.24
C ASP A 54 19.26 -12.40 17.49
N ILE A 55 18.92 -11.99 16.26
CA ILE A 55 19.70 -10.99 15.49
C ILE A 55 19.78 -9.67 16.25
N CYS A 56 18.64 -9.16 16.74
CA CYS A 56 18.59 -7.90 17.50
C CYS A 56 19.39 -8.00 18.80
N ARG A 57 19.30 -9.12 19.54
CA ARG A 57 20.05 -9.34 20.77
C ARG A 57 21.55 -9.36 20.50
N THR A 58 21.98 -10.00 19.40
CA THR A 58 23.39 -10.02 19.02
C THR A 58 23.88 -8.62 18.64
N ALA A 59 23.11 -7.87 17.87
CA ALA A 59 23.47 -6.51 17.46
C ALA A 59 23.55 -5.52 18.65
N LEU A 60 22.77 -5.76 19.71
CA LEU A 60 22.76 -4.94 20.94
C LEU A 60 23.72 -5.45 22.02
N SER A 61 24.44 -6.55 21.78
CA SER A 61 25.45 -7.02 22.71
C SER A 61 26.70 -6.15 22.64
N PHE A 62 27.37 -5.97 23.79
CA PHE A 62 28.65 -5.23 23.88
C PHE A 62 29.87 -6.14 23.68
N GLU A 63 29.65 -7.34 23.08
CA GLU A 63 30.73 -8.27 22.80
C GLU A 63 31.57 -7.79 21.59
N PRO A 64 32.87 -8.05 21.59
CA PRO A 64 33.70 -7.82 20.42
C PRO A 64 33.09 -8.50 19.17
N ASP A 65 33.10 -7.84 18.03
CA ASP A 65 32.58 -8.34 16.76
C ASP A 65 31.06 -8.65 16.72
N SER A 66 30.28 -8.14 17.68
CA SER A 66 28.82 -8.32 17.72
C SER A 66 28.13 -7.84 16.42
N ASP A 67 28.60 -6.73 15.85
CA ASP A 67 28.07 -6.17 14.60
C ASP A 67 28.29 -7.13 13.40
N ILE A 68 29.49 -7.74 13.33
CA ILE A 68 29.81 -8.72 12.28
C ILE A 68 28.97 -9.97 12.46
N SER A 69 28.83 -10.44 13.69
CA SER A 69 28.02 -11.60 14.03
C SER A 69 26.53 -11.39 13.72
N ALA A 70 25.99 -10.21 14.06
CA ALA A 70 24.62 -9.84 13.74
C ALA A 70 24.38 -9.73 12.21
N ALA A 71 25.34 -9.15 11.48
CA ALA A 71 25.28 -9.07 10.02
C ALA A 71 25.29 -10.47 9.37
N ALA A 72 26.15 -11.38 9.85
CA ALA A 72 26.20 -12.77 9.36
C ALA A 72 24.89 -13.51 9.62
N LYS A 73 24.28 -13.35 10.81
CA LYS A 73 22.97 -13.91 11.15
C LYS A 73 21.86 -13.33 10.26
N LEU A 74 21.88 -12.03 9.99
CA LEU A 74 20.91 -11.39 9.12
C LEU A 74 21.01 -11.90 7.68
N ILE A 75 22.22 -12.04 7.14
CA ILE A 75 22.43 -12.60 5.79
C ILE A 75 21.92 -14.04 5.73
N SER A 76 22.26 -14.87 6.73
CA SER A 76 21.79 -16.25 6.83
C SER A 76 20.26 -16.33 6.88
N PHE A 77 19.63 -15.46 7.65
CA PHE A 77 18.18 -15.33 7.73
C PHE A 77 17.56 -14.96 6.37
N LEU A 78 18.09 -13.96 5.68
CA LEU A 78 17.64 -13.56 4.35
C LEU A 78 17.80 -14.69 3.31
N CYS A 79 18.89 -15.44 3.37
CA CYS A 79 19.09 -16.62 2.51
C CYS A 79 18.07 -17.72 2.82
N SER A 80 17.74 -17.93 4.10
CA SER A 80 16.73 -18.93 4.51
C SER A 80 15.33 -18.56 4.01
N ILE A 81 14.98 -17.27 4.07
CA ILE A 81 13.76 -16.71 3.50
C ILE A 81 13.70 -17.02 2.00
N LYS A 82 14.73 -16.62 1.25
CA LYS A 82 14.80 -16.86 -0.19
C LYS A 82 14.62 -18.35 -0.54
N LYS A 83 15.30 -19.24 0.19
CA LYS A 83 15.21 -20.68 -0.02
C LYS A 83 13.81 -21.24 0.25
N ASN A 84 13.10 -20.69 1.24
CA ASN A 84 11.73 -21.11 1.58
C ASN A 84 10.71 -20.55 0.59
N CYS A 85 10.90 -19.33 0.09
CA CYS A 85 10.11 -18.77 -1.01
C CYS A 85 10.22 -19.61 -2.29
N LEU A 86 11.42 -20.14 -2.59
CA LEU A 86 11.65 -20.99 -3.76
C LEU A 86 11.13 -22.42 -3.60
N LYS A 87 10.97 -22.91 -2.35
CA LYS A 87 10.49 -24.28 -2.08
C LYS A 87 8.98 -24.44 -2.11
N ASN A 88 8.21 -23.35 -2.09
CA ASN A 88 6.75 -23.35 -2.19
C ASN A 88 6.29 -22.66 -3.48
N PRO A 89 6.51 -23.23 -4.68
CA PRO A 89 6.02 -22.67 -5.94
C PRO A 89 4.50 -22.78 -6.08
N SER A 90 3.80 -23.38 -5.12
CA SER A 90 2.35 -23.62 -5.12
C SER A 90 1.53 -22.59 -4.36
N THR A 91 2.16 -21.53 -3.81
CA THR A 91 1.38 -20.35 -3.42
C THR A 91 1.09 -19.59 -4.71
N ASP A 92 -0.15 -19.67 -5.17
CA ASP A 92 -0.63 -19.06 -6.41
C ASP A 92 -0.01 -17.65 -6.59
N ILE A 93 0.75 -17.46 -7.68
CA ILE A 93 1.29 -16.15 -8.07
C ILE A 93 0.16 -15.13 -8.10
N ALA A 94 -1.05 -15.55 -8.45
CA ALA A 94 -2.26 -14.76 -8.39
C ALA A 94 -2.57 -14.26 -6.97
N THR A 95 -2.49 -15.13 -5.95
CA THR A 95 -2.77 -14.76 -4.56
C THR A 95 -1.72 -13.77 -4.02
N THR A 96 -0.45 -13.96 -4.39
CA THR A 96 0.65 -13.04 -4.03
C THR A 96 0.46 -11.67 -4.69
N ASN A 97 0.12 -11.64 -5.97
CA ASN A 97 -0.13 -10.39 -6.69
C ASN A 97 -1.35 -9.65 -6.13
N HIS A 98 -2.43 -10.35 -5.76
CA HIS A 98 -3.58 -9.76 -5.08
C HIS A 98 -3.20 -9.12 -3.74
N SER A 99 -2.37 -9.78 -2.94
CA SER A 99 -1.92 -9.24 -1.65
C SER A 99 -1.07 -7.98 -1.84
N VAL A 100 -0.13 -7.98 -2.77
CA VAL A 100 0.69 -6.79 -3.09
C VAL A 100 -0.18 -5.63 -3.57
N VAL A 101 -1.12 -5.89 -4.46
CA VAL A 101 -2.04 -4.84 -4.96
C VAL A 101 -2.94 -4.31 -3.84
N SER A 102 -3.42 -5.17 -2.95
CA SER A 102 -4.19 -4.74 -1.77
C SER A 102 -3.36 -3.83 -0.86
N THR A 103 -2.11 -4.19 -0.57
CA THR A 103 -1.17 -3.35 0.20
C THR A 103 -0.95 -1.99 -0.46
N ALA A 104 -0.76 -1.97 -1.78
CA ALA A 104 -0.61 -0.72 -2.54
C ALA A 104 -1.87 0.16 -2.46
N ILE A 105 -3.05 -0.44 -2.56
CA ILE A 105 -4.33 0.26 -2.46
C ILE A 105 -4.52 0.87 -1.05
N GLU A 106 -4.19 0.15 0.00
CA GLU A 106 -4.23 0.69 1.37
C GLU A 106 -3.25 1.86 1.55
N TYR A 107 -2.02 1.74 1.03
CA TYR A 107 -1.07 2.84 1.01
C TYR A 107 -1.63 4.07 0.26
N MET A 108 -2.22 3.87 -0.92
CA MET A 108 -2.86 4.96 -1.68
C MET A 108 -4.00 5.61 -0.89
N LYS A 109 -4.86 4.84 -0.23
CA LYS A 109 -5.97 5.36 0.60
C LYS A 109 -5.47 6.16 1.80
N GLN A 110 -4.36 5.76 2.40
CA GLN A 110 -3.78 6.45 3.54
C GLN A 110 -3.11 7.77 3.15
N TYR A 111 -2.45 7.81 1.99
CA TYR A 111 -1.58 8.93 1.59
C TYR A 111 -2.05 9.67 0.34
N TYR A 112 -3.32 9.51 -0.10
CA TYR A 112 -3.82 10.11 -1.35
C TYR A 112 -3.70 11.63 -1.42
N MET A 113 -3.73 12.31 -0.28
CA MET A 113 -3.58 13.77 -0.17
C MET A 113 -2.15 14.24 -0.49
N GLU A 114 -1.17 13.37 -0.31
CA GLU A 114 0.23 13.68 -0.56
C GLU A 114 0.61 13.54 -2.04
N PRO A 115 1.72 14.17 -2.47
CA PRO A 115 2.26 14.00 -3.82
C PRO A 115 2.97 12.64 -3.96
N ILE A 116 2.20 11.54 -3.84
CA ILE A 116 2.74 10.20 -4.03
C ILE A 116 2.87 9.88 -5.52
N THR A 117 3.97 9.20 -5.86
CA THR A 117 4.26 8.74 -7.21
C THR A 117 4.13 7.22 -7.30
N VAL A 118 3.97 6.70 -8.52
CA VAL A 118 3.97 5.23 -8.76
C VAL A 118 5.26 4.60 -8.25
N GLN A 119 6.40 5.32 -8.37
CA GLN A 119 7.68 4.86 -7.82
C GLN A 119 7.61 4.69 -6.30
N LYS A 120 7.12 5.69 -5.55
CA LYS A 120 6.95 5.58 -4.10
C LYS A 120 6.07 4.41 -3.69
N ILE A 121 4.98 4.17 -4.42
CA ILE A 121 4.06 3.06 -4.13
C ILE A 121 4.76 1.71 -4.41
N ALA A 122 5.50 1.62 -5.52
CA ALA A 122 6.26 0.42 -5.86
C ALA A 122 7.37 0.14 -4.83
N ASP A 123 8.09 1.18 -4.38
CA ASP A 123 9.13 1.08 -3.35
C ASP A 123 8.53 0.61 -2.01
N TYR A 124 7.35 1.14 -1.63
CA TYR A 124 6.61 0.67 -0.45
C TYR A 124 6.27 -0.82 -0.53
N CYS A 125 5.93 -1.30 -1.74
CA CYS A 125 5.67 -2.72 -1.99
C CYS A 125 6.96 -3.53 -2.25
N CYS A 126 8.14 -2.94 -2.10
CA CYS A 126 9.45 -3.55 -2.38
C CYS A 126 9.58 -4.09 -3.81
N LEU A 127 8.98 -3.42 -4.79
CA LEU A 127 8.98 -3.80 -6.20
C LEU A 127 9.59 -2.72 -7.08
N SER A 128 10.13 -3.12 -8.26
CA SER A 128 10.42 -2.15 -9.30
C SER A 128 9.12 -1.54 -9.87
N SER A 129 9.15 -0.27 -10.26
CA SER A 129 7.98 0.40 -10.84
C SER A 129 7.39 -0.34 -12.04
N SER A 130 8.24 -0.91 -12.90
CA SER A 130 7.79 -1.64 -14.10
C SER A 130 7.06 -2.92 -13.73
N TYR A 131 7.57 -3.69 -12.77
CA TYR A 131 6.92 -4.91 -12.32
C TYR A 131 5.63 -4.61 -11.53
N PHE A 132 5.69 -3.63 -10.63
CA PHE A 132 4.51 -3.15 -9.91
C PHE A 132 3.39 -2.71 -10.86
N TYR A 133 3.71 -1.89 -11.88
CA TYR A 133 2.73 -1.45 -12.87
C TYR A 133 2.06 -2.63 -13.57
N LYS A 134 2.86 -3.63 -13.99
CA LYS A 134 2.37 -4.83 -14.67
C LYS A 134 1.40 -5.64 -13.82
N ILE A 135 1.77 -5.93 -12.55
CA ILE A 135 0.90 -6.72 -11.66
C ILE A 135 -0.33 -5.93 -11.25
N PHE A 136 -0.19 -4.62 -10.99
CA PHE A 136 -1.32 -3.78 -10.62
C PHE A 136 -2.34 -3.71 -11.74
N LEU A 137 -1.91 -3.48 -12.99
CA LEU A 137 -2.79 -3.46 -14.15
C LEU A 137 -3.49 -4.80 -14.37
N ALA A 138 -2.77 -5.91 -14.23
CA ALA A 138 -3.31 -7.26 -14.39
C ALA A 138 -4.35 -7.60 -13.31
N THR A 139 -4.15 -7.12 -12.07
CA THR A 139 -5.00 -7.47 -10.93
C THR A 139 -6.15 -6.49 -10.73
N ALA A 140 -5.91 -5.19 -10.85
CA ALA A 140 -6.90 -4.14 -10.63
C ALA A 140 -7.60 -3.68 -11.92
N HIS A 141 -7.19 -4.18 -13.09
CA HIS A 141 -7.72 -3.82 -14.42
C HIS A 141 -7.70 -2.31 -14.70
N THR A 142 -6.81 -1.58 -14.03
CA THR A 142 -6.60 -0.14 -14.18
C THR A 142 -5.17 0.23 -13.80
N THR A 143 -4.66 1.34 -14.29
CA THR A 143 -3.30 1.76 -13.93
C THR A 143 -3.24 2.30 -12.50
N PRO A 144 -2.07 2.21 -11.81
CA PRO A 144 -1.90 2.78 -10.47
C PRO A 144 -2.30 4.26 -10.38
N ASN A 145 -1.90 5.06 -11.38
CA ASN A 145 -2.26 6.48 -11.44
C ASN A 145 -3.77 6.70 -11.56
N GLN A 146 -4.44 5.95 -12.44
CA GLN A 146 -5.89 6.05 -12.59
C GLN A 146 -6.62 5.63 -11.32
N TYR A 147 -6.12 4.62 -10.62
CA TYR A 147 -6.68 4.17 -9.34
C TYR A 147 -6.53 5.25 -8.26
N LEU A 148 -5.34 5.87 -8.14
CA LEU A 148 -5.11 6.98 -7.22
C LEU A 148 -6.03 8.17 -7.51
N ILE A 149 -6.21 8.52 -8.80
CA ILE A 149 -7.15 9.58 -9.21
C ILE A 149 -8.58 9.23 -8.77
N LYS A 150 -9.02 7.98 -8.92
CA LYS A 150 -10.35 7.56 -8.45
C LYS A 150 -10.52 7.73 -6.93
N ILE A 151 -9.51 7.39 -6.14
CA ILE A 151 -9.52 7.61 -4.67
C ILE A 151 -9.68 9.10 -4.38
N ARG A 152 -8.86 9.95 -5.01
CA ARG A 152 -8.89 11.41 -4.82
C ARG A 152 -10.23 12.01 -5.22
N LEU A 153 -10.80 11.57 -6.33
CA LEU A 153 -12.11 12.03 -6.79
C LEU A 153 -13.24 11.59 -5.88
N SER A 154 -13.15 10.39 -5.31
CA SER A 154 -14.13 9.91 -4.32
C SER A 154 -14.11 10.76 -3.05
N ALA A 155 -12.92 11.11 -2.55
CA ALA A 155 -12.78 12.01 -1.41
C ALA A 155 -13.30 13.41 -1.72
N ALA A 156 -12.95 13.96 -2.90
CA ALA A 156 -13.43 15.26 -3.35
C ALA A 156 -14.96 15.32 -3.48
N LYS A 157 -15.57 14.23 -3.98
CA LYS A 157 -17.03 14.12 -4.07
C LYS A 157 -17.70 14.27 -2.70
N SER A 158 -17.16 13.67 -1.67
CA SER A 158 -17.65 13.82 -0.30
C SER A 158 -17.51 15.27 0.18
N LEU A 159 -16.34 15.89 -0.01
CA LEU A 159 -16.11 17.29 0.39
C LEU A 159 -17.00 18.30 -0.35
N LEU A 160 -17.30 18.04 -1.62
CA LEU A 160 -18.22 18.90 -2.40
C LEU A 160 -19.62 18.97 -1.81
N VAL A 161 -20.09 17.89 -1.19
CA VAL A 161 -21.42 17.78 -0.58
C VAL A 161 -21.43 18.26 0.86
N THR A 162 -20.36 17.95 1.62
CA THR A 162 -20.33 18.15 3.08
C THR A 162 -19.74 19.49 3.50
N THR A 163 -19.09 20.24 2.58
CA THR A 163 -18.42 21.50 2.91
C THR A 163 -18.73 22.61 1.92
N ALA A 164 -18.57 23.86 2.37
CA ALA A 164 -18.64 25.06 1.52
C ALA A 164 -17.26 25.49 0.98
N LEU A 165 -16.22 24.65 1.11
CA LEU A 165 -14.87 24.99 0.67
C LEU A 165 -14.83 25.36 -0.81
N PRO A 166 -14.00 26.32 -1.23
CA PRO A 166 -13.74 26.59 -2.64
C PRO A 166 -13.31 25.35 -3.41
N ILE A 167 -13.69 25.25 -4.67
CA ILE A 167 -13.34 24.11 -5.52
C ILE A 167 -11.81 23.92 -5.62
N SER A 168 -11.06 25.04 -5.61
CA SER A 168 -9.59 25.03 -5.59
C SER A 168 -9.02 24.39 -4.33
N GLU A 169 -9.60 24.69 -3.17
CA GLU A 169 -9.16 24.12 -1.89
C GLU A 169 -9.49 22.63 -1.80
N ILE A 170 -10.66 22.21 -2.28
CA ILE A 170 -11.01 20.79 -2.37
C ILE A 170 -10.02 20.05 -3.27
N ALA A 171 -9.67 20.63 -4.44
CA ALA A 171 -8.69 20.02 -5.32
C ALA A 171 -7.34 19.79 -4.62
N THR A 172 -6.83 20.83 -3.96
CA THR A 172 -5.56 20.76 -3.23
C THR A 172 -5.63 19.78 -2.06
N SER A 173 -6.67 19.82 -1.25
CA SER A 173 -6.87 18.91 -0.11
C SER A 173 -7.00 17.44 -0.53
N CYS A 174 -7.42 17.18 -1.77
CA CYS A 174 -7.48 15.84 -2.33
C CYS A 174 -6.21 15.44 -3.10
N GLY A 175 -5.13 16.23 -3.03
CA GLY A 175 -3.84 15.91 -3.64
C GLY A 175 -3.75 16.20 -5.14
N PHE A 176 -4.62 17.05 -5.71
CA PHE A 176 -4.47 17.51 -7.08
C PHE A 176 -3.58 18.75 -7.14
N ASN A 177 -2.68 18.79 -8.13
CA ASN A 177 -1.74 19.90 -8.32
C ASN A 177 -2.40 21.16 -8.90
N SER A 178 -3.58 21.04 -9.50
CA SER A 178 -4.33 22.18 -10.03
C SER A 178 -5.83 21.92 -10.06
N GLN A 179 -6.62 22.98 -9.86
CA GLN A 179 -8.08 22.94 -9.97
C GLN A 179 -8.55 22.57 -11.39
N ALA A 180 -7.83 23.01 -12.43
CA ALA A 180 -8.19 22.71 -13.81
C ALA A 180 -8.12 21.19 -14.06
N TYR A 181 -6.98 20.57 -13.72
CA TYR A 181 -6.79 19.12 -13.87
C TYR A 181 -7.80 18.32 -13.02
N PHE A 182 -8.07 18.76 -11.79
CA PHE A 182 -9.12 18.17 -10.95
C PHE A 182 -10.48 18.21 -11.65
N SER A 183 -10.88 19.40 -12.16
CA SER A 183 -12.19 19.58 -12.80
C SER A 183 -12.36 18.71 -14.05
N ASP A 184 -11.30 18.58 -14.84
CA ASP A 184 -11.29 17.71 -16.02
C ASP A 184 -11.41 16.22 -15.63
N CYS A 185 -10.66 15.79 -14.62
CA CYS A 185 -10.74 14.42 -14.11
C CYS A 185 -12.13 14.12 -13.52
N PHE A 186 -12.69 15.06 -12.77
CA PHE A 186 -14.00 14.92 -12.15
C PHE A 186 -15.10 14.83 -13.23
N LYS A 187 -15.08 15.74 -14.23
CA LYS A 187 -16.02 15.71 -15.35
C LYS A 187 -15.92 14.42 -16.17
N ARG A 188 -14.71 13.93 -16.42
CA ARG A 188 -14.51 12.64 -17.11
C ARG A 188 -15.06 11.46 -16.32
N GLN A 189 -14.94 11.49 -15.00
CA GLN A 189 -15.37 10.38 -14.13
C GLN A 189 -16.89 10.39 -13.88
N TYR A 190 -17.49 11.57 -13.71
CA TYR A 190 -18.88 11.73 -13.26
C TYR A 190 -19.79 12.39 -14.28
N ALA A 191 -19.28 12.75 -15.46
CA ALA A 191 -19.98 13.42 -16.56
C ALA A 191 -20.52 14.83 -16.21
N ILE A 192 -20.20 15.38 -15.05
CA ILE A 192 -20.66 16.68 -14.54
C ILE A 192 -19.47 17.43 -13.92
N THR A 193 -19.47 18.76 -13.96
CA THR A 193 -18.40 19.53 -13.32
C THR A 193 -18.52 19.51 -11.79
N PRO A 194 -17.42 19.72 -11.05
CA PRO A 194 -17.47 19.80 -9.57
C PRO A 194 -18.45 20.86 -9.07
N LYS A 195 -18.53 22.01 -9.76
CA LYS A 195 -19.44 23.11 -9.41
C LYS A 195 -20.90 22.70 -9.60
N ASP A 196 -21.23 22.14 -10.77
CA ASP A 196 -22.60 21.72 -11.06
C ASP A 196 -23.02 20.54 -10.16
N PHE A 197 -22.09 19.63 -9.87
CA PHE A 197 -22.31 18.55 -8.91
C PHE A 197 -22.67 19.10 -7.53
N ARG A 198 -21.92 20.06 -7.00
CA ARG A 198 -22.27 20.74 -5.73
C ARG A 198 -23.64 21.38 -5.79
N ASN A 199 -23.94 22.14 -6.85
CA ASN A 199 -25.20 22.83 -6.99
C ASN A 199 -26.40 21.88 -7.06
N SER A 200 -26.28 20.74 -7.70
CA SER A 200 -27.33 19.73 -7.76
C SER A 200 -27.72 19.15 -6.39
N PHE A 201 -26.80 19.17 -5.42
CA PHE A 201 -27.09 18.79 -4.04
C PHE A 201 -27.64 19.92 -3.18
N LEU A 202 -27.18 21.16 -3.41
CA LEU A 202 -27.63 22.32 -2.63
C LEU A 202 -28.98 22.81 -3.08
N TYR A 203 -29.33 22.64 -4.37
CA TYR A 203 -30.55 23.10 -4.99
C TYR A 203 -31.20 22.01 -5.84
N PRO A 204 -31.76 20.95 -5.21
CA PRO A 204 -32.33 19.81 -5.93
C PRO A 204 -33.49 20.18 -6.86
N ASP A 205 -34.22 21.27 -6.55
CA ASP A 205 -35.43 21.71 -7.29
C ASP A 205 -35.13 22.60 -8.51
N ALA A 206 -33.89 23.07 -8.71
CA ALA A 206 -33.55 23.95 -9.82
C ALA A 206 -33.54 23.28 -11.20
N ASN A 207 -33.45 21.92 -11.23
CA ASN A 207 -33.40 21.17 -12.48
C ASN A 207 -34.77 20.65 -12.98
N THR A 208 -35.87 20.93 -12.25
CA THR A 208 -37.22 20.44 -12.62
C THR A 208 -38.01 21.48 -13.44
N ILE A 209 -37.47 22.69 -13.65
CA ILE A 209 -38.23 23.81 -14.28
C ILE A 209 -37.92 23.95 -15.79
N ASN A 210 -36.96 23.19 -16.34
CA ASN A 210 -36.59 23.29 -17.77
C ASN A 210 -36.72 21.93 -18.51
N SER A 211 -37.80 21.22 -18.27
CA SER A 211 -38.20 20.06 -19.11
C SER A 211 -39.49 20.33 -19.83
#